data_98d69858bfd5a06d4ac46b0f1e05a373
#
_entry.id   98d69858bfd5a06d4ac46b0f1e05a373
#
_cell.length_a   1.000
_cell.length_b   1.000
_cell.length_c   1.000
_cell.angle_alpha   90.00
_cell.angle_beta   90.00
_cell.angle_gamma   90.00
#
_symmetry.space_group_name_H-M   'P 1'
#
loop_
_entity.id
_entity.type
_entity.pdbx_description
1 polymer ?
#
loop_
_entity_poly.entity_id
_entity_poly.type
_entity_poly.pdbx_seq_one_letter_code
_entity_poly.pdbx_strand_id
1 'polypeptide(L)'
;MRISVDHGKLENFSQNHVKFYLKYSSFVFKALKKPSFQKFLRWMLKKEEIEEQIVRAVQVRVLPFRRKNGNDVAGKCNITQGRIRIYPKAIRFCHTFKQKFGRNKLLAYAGNRARAALIHELLHLKYAKDEKTVRELTKEYFCILMQKQCTQSARSLFIYTMIFNAKTSGGKKNPSHGSNTSCVKVNLDETCLRASGFFK
;
A
#
# COMPACT_ATOMS: atom_id res chain seq x y z
N MET A 1 14.44 12.41 -2.66
CA MET A 1 13.14 12.29 -1.90
C MET A 1 13.40 12.11 -0.40
N ARG A 2 12.87 12.99 0.46
CA ARG A 2 13.01 12.92 1.95
C ARG A 2 11.75 12.32 2.56
N ILE A 3 11.87 11.22 3.32
CA ILE A 3 10.75 10.61 4.05
C ILE A 3 10.89 10.95 5.54
N SER A 4 9.80 11.44 6.15
CA SER A 4 9.73 11.79 7.57
C SER A 4 8.40 11.35 8.19
N VAL A 5 8.36 11.30 9.52
CA VAL A 5 7.11 11.12 10.28
C VAL A 5 6.60 12.50 10.69
N ASP A 6 5.31 12.75 10.46
CA ASP A 6 4.65 13.99 10.83
C ASP A 6 3.62 13.70 11.92
N HIS A 7 3.89 14.16 13.12
CA HIS A 7 3.05 13.91 14.29
C HIS A 7 1.73 14.70 14.24
N GLY A 8 1.72 15.88 13.61
CA GLY A 8 0.58 16.78 13.63
C GLY A 8 0.25 17.28 15.04
N LYS A 9 -1.00 17.73 15.24
CA LYS A 9 -1.53 18.10 16.56
C LYS A 9 -2.12 16.86 17.23
N LEU A 10 -1.52 16.41 18.33
CA LEU A 10 -1.92 15.17 19.05
C LEU A 10 -2.73 15.43 20.31
N GLU A 11 -2.82 16.68 20.73
CA GLU A 11 -3.36 17.14 22.02
C GLU A 11 -4.83 16.72 22.23
N ASN A 12 -5.61 16.64 21.15
CA ASN A 12 -7.05 16.34 21.23
C ASN A 12 -7.38 14.84 21.14
N PHE A 13 -6.39 13.98 21.24
CA PHE A 13 -6.58 12.53 21.08
C PHE A 13 -6.24 11.78 22.36
N SER A 14 -7.01 10.72 22.68
CA SER A 14 -6.69 9.88 23.83
C SER A 14 -5.30 9.26 23.70
N GLN A 15 -4.62 9.08 24.83
CA GLN A 15 -3.26 8.53 24.86
C GLN A 15 -3.16 7.16 24.17
N ASN A 16 -4.20 6.33 24.24
CA ASN A 16 -4.21 5.02 23.58
C ASN A 16 -4.23 5.16 22.06
N HIS A 17 -4.99 6.11 21.51
CA HIS A 17 -4.99 6.44 20.09
C HIS A 17 -3.61 6.96 19.66
N VAL A 18 -3.04 7.89 20.40
CA VAL A 18 -1.71 8.44 20.12
C VAL A 18 -0.65 7.34 20.11
N LYS A 19 -0.57 6.52 21.16
CA LYS A 19 0.36 5.39 21.26
C LYS A 19 0.22 4.40 20.08
N PHE A 20 -1.02 4.10 19.69
CA PHE A 20 -1.28 3.22 18.55
C PHE A 20 -0.74 3.81 17.26
N TYR A 21 -1.09 5.05 16.96
CA TYR A 21 -0.73 5.68 15.70
C TYR A 21 0.76 6.03 15.60
N LEU A 22 1.42 6.31 16.70
CA LEU A 22 2.88 6.44 16.75
C LEU A 22 3.58 5.13 16.35
N LYS A 23 3.12 4.00 16.89
CA LYS A 23 3.63 2.66 16.51
C LYS A 23 3.32 2.34 15.04
N TYR A 24 2.11 2.65 14.58
CA TYR A 24 1.69 2.43 13.21
C TYR A 24 2.56 3.24 12.23
N SER A 25 2.71 4.54 12.46
CA SER A 25 3.48 5.42 11.58
C SER A 25 4.97 5.10 11.58
N SER A 26 5.55 4.74 12.74
CA SER A 26 6.94 4.26 12.83
C SER A 26 7.15 3.00 11.99
N PHE A 27 6.23 2.05 12.04
CA PHE A 27 6.29 0.85 11.20
C PHE A 27 6.18 1.17 9.71
N VAL A 28 5.20 2.01 9.31
CA VAL A 28 5.03 2.45 7.92
C VAL A 28 6.27 3.19 7.42
N PHE A 29 6.83 4.07 8.22
CA PHE A 29 8.07 4.77 7.91
C PHE A 29 9.23 3.82 7.60
N LYS A 30 9.43 2.80 8.46
CA LYS A 30 10.44 1.75 8.25
C LYS A 30 10.16 0.97 6.97
N ALA A 31 8.89 0.63 6.71
CA ALA A 31 8.50 -0.09 5.51
C ALA A 31 8.76 0.69 4.22
N LEU A 32 8.54 2.01 4.22
CA LEU A 32 8.82 2.90 3.10
C LEU A 32 10.32 3.16 2.91
N LYS A 33 11.10 3.19 3.99
CA LYS A 33 12.57 3.35 3.93
C LYS A 33 13.33 2.06 3.60
N LYS A 34 12.67 0.91 3.50
CA LYS A 34 13.34 -0.36 3.18
C LYS A 34 14.15 -0.23 1.88
N PRO A 35 15.47 -0.58 1.87
CA PRO A 35 16.34 -0.37 0.71
C PRO A 35 15.81 -0.99 -0.59
N SER A 36 15.23 -2.21 -0.51
CA SER A 36 14.63 -2.88 -1.67
C SER A 36 13.46 -2.09 -2.26
N PHE A 37 12.63 -1.47 -1.42
CA PHE A 37 11.52 -0.63 -1.88
C PHE A 37 12.03 0.69 -2.46
N GLN A 38 13.04 1.31 -1.87
CA GLN A 38 13.67 2.52 -2.41
C GLN A 38 14.33 2.29 -3.77
N LYS A 39 14.98 1.12 -3.96
CA LYS A 39 15.53 0.71 -5.26
C LYS A 39 14.41 0.54 -6.29
N PHE A 40 13.30 -0.08 -5.89
CA PHE A 40 12.13 -0.24 -6.75
C PHE A 40 11.53 1.11 -7.15
N LEU A 41 11.36 2.05 -6.20
CA LEU A 41 10.83 3.39 -6.50
C LEU A 41 11.70 4.14 -7.51
N ARG A 42 13.03 4.14 -7.33
CA ARG A 42 13.93 4.79 -8.31
C ARG A 42 13.81 4.18 -9.71
N TRP A 43 13.70 2.85 -9.78
CA TRP A 43 13.48 2.17 -11.05
C TRP A 43 12.14 2.58 -11.69
N MET A 44 11.06 2.62 -10.92
CA MET A 44 9.72 3.03 -11.38
C MET A 44 9.73 4.49 -11.86
N LEU A 45 10.30 5.41 -11.05
CA LEU A 45 10.38 6.83 -11.41
C LEU A 45 11.15 7.03 -12.71
N LYS A 46 12.27 6.31 -12.88
CA LYS A 46 13.05 6.34 -14.13
C LYS A 46 12.25 5.80 -15.31
N LYS A 47 11.53 4.68 -15.15
CA LYS A 47 10.69 4.09 -16.20
C LYS A 47 9.56 5.04 -16.63
N GLU A 48 9.00 5.77 -15.65
CA GLU A 48 7.95 6.76 -15.89
C GLU A 48 8.48 8.14 -16.26
N GLU A 49 9.79 8.34 -16.34
CA GLU A 49 10.41 9.65 -16.64
C GLU A 49 9.98 10.74 -15.65
N ILE A 50 9.73 10.35 -14.39
CA ILE A 50 9.39 11.28 -13.30
C ILE A 50 10.69 11.68 -12.59
N GLU A 51 10.98 12.97 -12.58
CA GLU A 51 12.15 13.51 -11.90
C GLU A 51 12.03 13.36 -10.39
N GLU A 52 12.98 12.67 -9.76
CA GLU A 52 12.95 12.42 -8.30
C GLU A 52 13.03 13.72 -7.49
N GLN A 53 13.66 14.75 -8.02
CA GLN A 53 13.81 16.06 -7.38
C GLN A 53 12.48 16.84 -7.25
N ILE A 54 11.47 16.52 -8.07
CA ILE A 54 10.13 17.09 -7.95
C ILE A 54 9.51 16.72 -6.60
N VAL A 55 9.87 15.57 -6.06
CA VAL A 55 9.38 15.09 -4.76
C VAL A 55 10.26 15.62 -3.63
N ARG A 56 9.88 16.75 -3.05
CA ARG A 56 10.61 17.38 -1.94
C ARG A 56 10.48 16.59 -0.64
N ALA A 57 9.26 16.14 -0.31
CA ALA A 57 9.03 15.44 0.94
C ALA A 57 7.89 14.41 0.87
N VAL A 58 8.10 13.25 1.50
CA VAL A 58 7.06 12.28 1.82
C VAL A 58 6.86 12.27 3.34
N GLN A 59 5.65 12.59 3.79
CA GLN A 59 5.28 12.67 5.20
C GLN A 59 4.36 11.52 5.59
N VAL A 60 4.81 10.68 6.52
CA VAL A 60 3.97 9.66 7.14
C VAL A 60 3.23 10.31 8.32
N ARG A 61 1.95 10.56 8.15
CA ARG A 61 1.10 11.20 9.17
C ARG A 61 0.81 10.22 10.31
N VAL A 62 0.99 10.69 11.53
CA VAL A 62 0.54 9.96 12.72
C VAL A 62 -0.98 10.12 12.87
N LEU A 63 -1.45 11.37 12.96
CA LEU A 63 -2.85 11.76 13.11
C LEU A 63 -3.09 13.13 12.45
N PRO A 64 -4.35 13.47 12.14
CA PRO A 64 -5.51 12.58 12.05
C PRO A 64 -5.46 11.70 10.80
N PHE A 65 -6.12 10.52 10.84
CA PHE A 65 -6.43 9.83 9.60
C PHE A 65 -7.53 10.60 8.85
N ARG A 66 -7.58 10.43 7.52
CA ARG A 66 -8.55 11.14 6.67
C ARG A 66 -9.60 10.20 6.11
N ARG A 67 -10.83 10.72 6.02
CA ARG A 67 -11.93 10.10 5.27
C ARG A 67 -12.38 11.04 4.14
N LYS A 68 -12.77 10.44 3.01
CA LYS A 68 -13.47 11.12 1.92
C LYS A 68 -14.63 10.20 1.53
N ASN A 69 -15.85 10.73 1.58
CA ASN A 69 -17.08 9.95 1.29
C ASN A 69 -17.13 8.64 2.11
N GLY A 70 -16.86 8.71 3.41
CA GLY A 70 -16.85 7.54 4.30
C GLY A 70 -15.64 6.62 4.20
N ASN A 71 -14.76 6.79 3.21
CA ASN A 71 -13.59 5.93 2.98
C ASN A 71 -12.31 6.52 3.53
N ASP A 72 -11.46 5.66 4.07
CA ASP A 72 -10.13 6.07 4.57
C ASP A 72 -9.20 6.40 3.41
N VAL A 73 -8.79 7.65 3.31
CA VAL A 73 -7.79 8.11 2.34
C VAL A 73 -6.42 7.51 2.71
N ALA A 74 -5.75 6.90 1.74
CA ALA A 74 -4.45 6.28 1.95
C ALA A 74 -3.28 7.24 1.78
N GLY A 75 -3.38 8.12 0.78
CA GLY A 75 -2.39 9.14 0.46
C GLY A 75 -3.02 10.43 -0.05
N LYS A 76 -2.22 11.45 -0.21
CA LYS A 76 -2.54 12.69 -0.91
C LYS A 76 -1.26 13.34 -1.42
N CYS A 77 -1.21 13.61 -2.71
CA CYS A 77 -0.17 14.43 -3.34
C CYS A 77 -0.60 15.91 -3.36
N ASN A 78 0.35 16.78 -3.06
CA ASN A 78 0.27 18.21 -3.42
C ASN A 78 1.36 18.46 -4.45
N ILE A 79 0.97 18.50 -5.73
CA ILE A 79 1.88 18.59 -6.87
C ILE A 79 2.68 19.89 -6.81
N THR A 80 2.03 21.03 -6.53
CA THR A 80 2.68 22.34 -6.49
C THR A 80 3.74 22.44 -5.39
N GLN A 81 3.52 21.80 -4.26
CA GLN A 81 4.46 21.78 -3.14
C GLN A 81 5.46 20.63 -3.18
N GLY A 82 5.32 19.67 -4.11
CA GLY A 82 6.12 18.44 -4.15
C GLY A 82 6.01 17.62 -2.87
N ARG A 83 4.85 17.66 -2.18
CA ARG A 83 4.64 16.99 -0.89
C ARG A 83 3.62 15.87 -1.01
N ILE A 84 4.00 14.69 -0.53
CA ILE A 84 3.12 13.52 -0.45
C ILE A 84 2.87 13.22 1.03
N ARG A 85 1.61 12.98 1.38
CA ARG A 85 1.20 12.57 2.73
C ARG A 85 0.58 11.19 2.69
N ILE A 86 1.07 10.30 3.56
CA ILE A 86 0.54 8.94 3.73
C ILE A 86 -0.22 8.89 5.05
N TYR A 87 -1.47 8.45 5.01
CA TYR A 87 -2.37 8.45 6.16
C TYR A 87 -2.54 7.04 6.75
N PRO A 88 -2.67 6.94 8.09
CA PRO A 88 -2.95 5.67 8.74
C PRO A 88 -4.36 5.16 8.41
N LYS A 89 -4.58 3.87 8.64
CA LYS A 89 -5.90 3.24 8.63
C LYS A 89 -6.56 3.42 10.00
N ALA A 90 -7.90 3.41 10.05
CA ALA A 90 -8.64 3.55 11.31
C ALA A 90 -8.27 2.46 12.33
N ILE A 91 -8.13 2.83 13.60
CA ILE A 91 -7.74 1.92 14.69
C ILE A 91 -8.73 0.74 14.82
N ARG A 92 -10.03 0.97 14.68
CA ARG A 92 -11.06 -0.09 14.70
C ARG A 92 -10.78 -1.15 13.65
N PHE A 93 -10.53 -0.75 12.40
CA PHE A 93 -10.16 -1.68 11.33
C PHE A 93 -8.91 -2.49 11.70
N CYS A 94 -7.88 -1.84 12.21
CA CYS A 94 -6.63 -2.50 12.58
C CYS A 94 -6.83 -3.51 13.72
N HIS A 95 -7.68 -3.21 14.70
CA HIS A 95 -8.01 -4.14 15.78
C HIS A 95 -8.76 -5.37 15.25
N THR A 96 -9.83 -5.17 14.48
CA THR A 96 -10.60 -6.27 13.86
C THR A 96 -9.71 -7.12 12.94
N PHE A 97 -8.88 -6.47 12.13
CA PHE A 97 -7.95 -7.18 11.25
C PHE A 97 -6.92 -8.00 12.04
N LYS A 98 -6.36 -7.41 13.12
CA LYS A 98 -5.42 -8.11 14.01
C LYS A 98 -6.06 -9.32 14.68
N GLN A 99 -7.30 -9.19 15.19
CA GLN A 99 -8.04 -10.30 15.81
C GLN A 99 -8.27 -11.44 14.80
N LYS A 100 -8.68 -11.10 13.57
CA LYS A 100 -9.00 -12.10 12.55
C LYS A 100 -7.77 -12.77 11.93
N PHE A 101 -6.69 -12.02 11.70
CA PHE A 101 -5.55 -12.48 10.88
C PHE A 101 -4.20 -12.46 11.60
N GLY A 102 -4.16 -11.95 12.83
CA GLY A 102 -2.94 -11.85 13.62
C GLY A 102 -2.09 -10.60 13.33
N ARG A 103 -1.14 -10.34 14.23
CA ARG A 103 -0.29 -9.14 14.21
C ARG A 103 0.59 -9.04 12.96
N ASN A 104 1.20 -10.15 12.55
CA ASN A 104 2.15 -10.15 11.42
C ASN A 104 1.45 -9.79 10.10
N LYS A 105 0.22 -10.28 9.89
CA LYS A 105 -0.58 -9.95 8.71
C LYS A 105 -1.03 -8.49 8.74
N LEU A 106 -1.40 -7.94 9.91
CA LEU A 106 -1.69 -6.51 10.04
C LEU A 106 -0.48 -5.64 9.67
N LEU A 107 0.72 -6.00 10.13
CA LEU A 107 1.93 -5.27 9.78
C LEU A 107 2.24 -5.34 8.28
N ALA A 108 2.12 -6.54 7.68
CA ALA A 108 2.28 -6.70 6.24
C ALA A 108 1.26 -5.85 5.46
N TYR A 109 -0.01 -5.89 5.86
CA TYR A 109 -1.08 -5.05 5.28
C TYR A 109 -0.75 -3.56 5.37
N ALA A 110 -0.39 -3.06 6.56
CA ALA A 110 -0.08 -1.65 6.78
C ALA A 110 1.10 -1.17 5.91
N GLY A 111 2.17 -1.98 5.83
CA GLY A 111 3.33 -1.68 5.00
C GLY A 111 3.01 -1.68 3.51
N ASN A 112 2.26 -2.66 3.04
CA ASN A 112 1.88 -2.78 1.63
C ASN A 112 0.89 -1.69 1.21
N ARG A 113 -0.09 -1.36 2.06
CA ARG A 113 -0.99 -0.22 1.84
C ARG A 113 -0.21 1.09 1.69
N ALA A 114 0.78 1.33 2.55
CA ALA A 114 1.58 2.55 2.47
C ALA A 114 2.45 2.61 1.20
N ARG A 115 3.03 1.47 0.79
CA ARG A 115 3.80 1.38 -0.47
C ARG A 115 2.94 1.64 -1.68
N ALA A 116 1.77 1.00 -1.77
CA ALA A 116 0.83 1.22 -2.85
C ALA A 116 0.33 2.68 -2.88
N ALA A 117 0.05 3.29 -1.70
CA ALA A 117 -0.30 4.70 -1.62
C ALA A 117 0.83 5.59 -2.15
N LEU A 118 2.09 5.33 -1.79
CA LEU A 118 3.20 6.14 -2.26
C LEU A 118 3.40 6.00 -3.78
N ILE A 119 3.29 4.79 -4.33
CA ILE A 119 3.32 4.57 -5.78
C ILE A 119 2.23 5.39 -6.48
N HIS A 120 1.00 5.31 -5.99
CA HIS A 120 -0.15 6.02 -6.53
C HIS A 120 0.06 7.56 -6.54
N GLU A 121 0.48 8.11 -5.41
CA GLU A 121 0.70 9.54 -5.28
C GLU A 121 1.90 10.05 -6.12
N LEU A 122 2.91 9.20 -6.34
CA LEU A 122 4.03 9.53 -7.23
C LEU A 122 3.60 9.55 -8.70
N LEU A 123 2.73 8.64 -9.12
CA LEU A 123 2.20 8.62 -10.49
C LEU A 123 1.36 9.87 -10.81
N HIS A 124 0.68 10.46 -9.81
CA HIS A 124 0.00 11.74 -9.99
C HIS A 124 0.92 12.90 -10.37
N LEU A 125 2.23 12.80 -10.15
CA LEU A 125 3.18 13.83 -10.60
C LEU A 125 3.26 13.91 -12.13
N LYS A 126 3.06 12.79 -12.83
CA LYS A 126 3.05 12.72 -14.30
C LYS A 126 1.63 12.78 -14.86
N TYR A 127 0.73 11.97 -14.31
CA TYR A 127 -0.62 11.77 -14.86
C TYR A 127 -1.67 12.71 -14.26
N ALA A 128 -1.28 13.58 -13.33
CA ALA A 128 -2.10 14.65 -12.75
C ALA A 128 -3.51 14.16 -12.31
N LYS A 129 -4.56 14.52 -13.07
CA LYS A 129 -5.96 14.19 -12.73
C LYS A 129 -6.48 12.89 -13.36
N ASP A 130 -5.68 12.22 -14.17
CA ASP A 130 -6.07 10.95 -14.79
C ASP A 130 -6.04 9.80 -13.78
N GLU A 131 -7.05 9.77 -12.95
CA GLU A 131 -7.21 8.80 -11.88
C GLU A 131 -7.30 7.35 -12.41
N LYS A 132 -7.83 7.15 -13.63
CA LYS A 132 -7.96 5.82 -14.24
C LYS A 132 -6.58 5.26 -14.54
N THR A 133 -5.76 5.98 -15.29
CA THR A 133 -4.38 5.59 -15.61
C THR A 133 -3.53 5.41 -14.37
N VAL A 134 -3.63 6.33 -13.39
CA VAL A 134 -2.90 6.22 -12.11
C VAL A 134 -3.28 4.93 -11.37
N ARG A 135 -4.56 4.54 -11.35
CA ARG A 135 -5.00 3.30 -10.70
C ARG A 135 -4.47 2.06 -11.40
N GLU A 136 -4.55 2.01 -12.72
CA GLU A 136 -4.08 0.88 -13.53
C GLU A 136 -2.57 0.69 -13.34
N LEU A 137 -1.78 1.74 -13.48
CA LEU A 137 -0.34 1.72 -13.26
C LEU A 137 0.03 1.39 -11.80
N THR A 138 -0.74 1.90 -10.82
CA THR A 138 -0.52 1.52 -9.41
C THR A 138 -0.66 0.02 -9.21
N LYS A 139 -1.69 -0.60 -9.81
CA LYS A 139 -1.89 -2.06 -9.75
C LYS A 139 -0.70 -2.80 -10.37
N GLU A 140 -0.31 -2.40 -11.59
CA GLU A 140 0.81 -3.01 -12.31
C GLU A 140 2.10 -2.95 -11.50
N TYR A 141 2.51 -1.75 -11.07
CA TYR A 141 3.73 -1.55 -10.31
C TYR A 141 3.72 -2.26 -8.97
N PHE A 142 2.57 -2.29 -8.30
CA PHE A 142 2.45 -3.00 -7.03
C PHE A 142 2.59 -4.52 -7.23
N CYS A 143 2.05 -5.08 -8.31
CA CYS A 143 2.26 -6.49 -8.67
C CYS A 143 3.74 -6.80 -8.93
N ILE A 144 4.44 -5.99 -9.72
CA ILE A 144 5.86 -6.13 -9.97
C ILE A 144 6.67 -6.08 -8.66
N LEU A 145 6.33 -5.16 -7.76
CA LEU A 145 6.95 -5.05 -6.44
C LEU A 145 6.77 -6.34 -5.63
N MET A 146 5.54 -6.88 -5.62
CA MET A 146 5.22 -8.09 -4.87
C MET A 146 5.91 -9.32 -5.46
N GLN A 147 5.95 -9.48 -6.77
CA GLN A 147 6.67 -10.57 -7.46
C GLN A 147 8.17 -10.54 -7.12
N LYS A 148 8.83 -9.37 -7.19
CA LYS A 148 10.24 -9.22 -6.79
C LYS A 148 10.50 -9.55 -5.32
N GLN A 149 9.49 -9.41 -4.44
CA GLN A 149 9.60 -9.83 -3.04
C GLN A 149 9.36 -11.34 -2.86
N CYS A 150 8.51 -11.95 -3.68
CA CYS A 150 8.24 -13.39 -3.66
C CYS A 150 9.42 -14.22 -4.12
N THR A 151 10.14 -13.80 -5.15
CA THR A 151 11.36 -14.49 -5.63
C THR A 151 12.50 -14.45 -4.61
N GLN A 152 12.44 -13.55 -3.62
CA GLN A 152 13.41 -13.49 -2.52
C GLN A 152 13.00 -14.28 -1.27
N SER A 153 11.77 -14.80 -1.20
CA SER A 153 11.28 -15.57 -0.05
C SER A 153 10.05 -16.40 -0.45
N ALA A 154 10.20 -17.72 -0.52
CA ALA A 154 9.09 -18.68 -0.77
C ALA A 154 7.92 -18.53 0.23
N ARG A 155 8.14 -17.88 1.38
CA ARG A 155 7.10 -17.55 2.37
C ARG A 155 6.14 -16.43 1.93
N SER A 156 6.48 -15.65 0.92
CA SER A 156 5.64 -14.53 0.47
C SER A 156 4.49 -14.97 -0.45
N LEU A 157 4.60 -16.14 -1.10
CA LEU A 157 3.51 -16.68 -1.95
C LEU A 157 2.22 -16.95 -1.16
N PHE A 158 2.36 -17.42 0.08
CA PHE A 158 1.23 -17.71 0.97
C PHE A 158 0.45 -16.45 1.37
N ILE A 159 1.14 -15.33 1.56
CA ILE A 159 0.50 -14.04 1.91
C ILE A 159 -0.23 -13.46 0.69
N TYR A 160 0.32 -13.64 -0.50
CA TYR A 160 -0.29 -13.19 -1.75
C TYR A 160 -1.64 -13.89 -1.97
N THR A 161 -1.68 -15.22 -1.89
CA THR A 161 -2.91 -16.01 -2.05
C THR A 161 -3.97 -15.67 -0.99
N MET A 162 -3.58 -15.41 0.25
CA MET A 162 -4.55 -15.09 1.30
C MET A 162 -5.15 -13.68 1.18
N ILE A 163 -4.40 -12.73 0.65
CA ILE A 163 -4.92 -11.38 0.40
C ILE A 163 -5.88 -11.39 -0.80
N PHE A 164 -5.66 -12.29 -1.76
CA PHE A 164 -6.36 -12.29 -3.04
C PHE A 164 -7.46 -13.38 -3.18
N ASN A 165 -7.42 -14.48 -2.40
CA ASN A 165 -8.35 -15.60 -2.52
C ASN A 165 -9.40 -15.71 -1.38
N ALA A 166 -9.73 -14.64 -0.68
CA ALA A 166 -10.74 -14.66 0.39
C ALA A 166 -12.20 -14.85 -0.09
N LYS A 167 -12.44 -15.22 -1.35
CA LYS A 167 -13.77 -15.60 -1.86
C LYS A 167 -13.67 -16.61 -2.99
N THR A 168 -13.47 -17.90 -2.68
CA THR A 168 -14.06 -19.00 -3.46
C THR A 168 -14.15 -20.25 -2.57
N SER A 169 -15.14 -20.27 -1.67
CA SER A 169 -15.62 -21.53 -1.10
C SER A 169 -16.91 -21.88 -1.85
N GLY A 170 -16.83 -22.84 -2.75
CA GLY A 170 -18.01 -23.40 -3.41
C GLY A 170 -17.67 -24.02 -4.77
N GLY A 171 -17.22 -25.26 -4.80
CA GLY A 171 -17.13 -26.00 -6.06
C GLY A 171 -16.00 -27.02 -6.09
N LYS A 172 -16.33 -28.27 -5.69
CA LYS A 172 -15.48 -29.45 -5.90
C LYS A 172 -15.26 -29.68 -7.40
N LYS A 173 -13.99 -29.79 -7.85
CA LYS A 173 -13.60 -30.68 -8.96
C LYS A 173 -12.10 -31.00 -8.91
N ASN A 174 -11.78 -32.26 -9.20
CA ASN A 174 -10.49 -32.94 -9.09
C ASN A 174 -9.38 -32.40 -10.01
N PRO A 175 -8.10 -32.57 -9.67
CA PRO A 175 -6.97 -32.14 -10.50
C PRO A 175 -6.60 -33.22 -11.53
N SER A 176 -6.45 -32.83 -12.79
CA SER A 176 -5.69 -33.58 -13.79
C SER A 176 -4.38 -32.86 -14.07
N HIS A 177 -3.29 -33.62 -14.10
CA HIS A 177 -1.93 -33.23 -14.41
C HIS A 177 -1.79 -32.55 -15.79
N GLY A 178 -1.04 -31.46 -15.84
CA GLY A 178 -0.60 -30.82 -17.08
C GLY A 178 0.39 -29.71 -16.74
N SER A 179 1.68 -30.00 -16.89
CA SER A 179 2.78 -29.05 -16.81
C SER A 179 2.76 -28.08 -18.01
N ASN A 180 2.41 -26.82 -17.76
CA ASN A 180 2.74 -25.72 -18.69
C ASN A 180 2.94 -24.46 -17.88
N THR A 181 4.17 -23.96 -17.84
CA THR A 181 4.57 -22.63 -17.34
C THR A 181 4.04 -21.55 -18.28
N SER A 182 2.75 -21.29 -18.22
CA SER A 182 2.16 -20.09 -18.81
C SER A 182 2.11 -19.00 -17.72
N CYS A 183 2.62 -17.81 -18.04
CA CYS A 183 2.39 -16.60 -17.27
C CYS A 183 0.89 -16.47 -16.97
N VAL A 184 0.50 -16.80 -15.76
CA VAL A 184 -0.86 -16.59 -15.29
C VAL A 184 -1.08 -15.07 -15.28
N LYS A 185 -1.87 -14.58 -16.22
CA LYS A 185 -2.51 -13.26 -16.11
C LYS A 185 -3.38 -13.31 -14.87
N VAL A 186 -2.82 -12.91 -13.74
CA VAL A 186 -3.58 -12.77 -12.49
C VAL A 186 -4.51 -11.60 -12.69
N ASN A 187 -5.78 -11.89 -12.95
CA ASN A 187 -6.84 -10.92 -12.80
C ASN A 187 -6.80 -10.47 -11.34
N LEU A 188 -6.24 -9.30 -11.11
CA LEU A 188 -6.30 -8.60 -9.84
C LEU A 188 -7.76 -8.22 -9.59
N ASP A 189 -8.46 -9.10 -8.89
CA ASP A 189 -9.84 -8.89 -8.54
C ASP A 189 -9.95 -7.56 -7.78
N GLU A 190 -10.82 -6.67 -8.25
CA GLU A 190 -11.11 -5.34 -7.66
C GLU A 190 -11.35 -5.42 -6.14
N THR A 191 -11.75 -6.58 -5.66
CA THR A 191 -12.02 -6.88 -4.24
C THR A 191 -10.80 -6.67 -3.34
N CYS A 192 -9.59 -6.86 -3.83
CA CYS A 192 -8.40 -6.72 -3.00
C CYS A 192 -7.95 -5.27 -2.84
N LEU A 193 -8.08 -4.50 -3.90
CA LEU A 193 -7.86 -3.06 -3.84
C LEU A 193 -9.00 -2.36 -3.10
N ARG A 194 -10.22 -2.89 -3.14
CA ARG A 194 -11.35 -2.48 -2.27
C ARG A 194 -11.06 -2.77 -0.80
N ALA A 195 -10.50 -3.93 -0.45
CA ALA A 195 -10.08 -4.26 0.91
C ALA A 195 -8.95 -3.36 1.43
N SER A 196 -8.10 -2.82 0.55
CA SER A 196 -7.07 -1.85 0.91
C SER A 196 -7.60 -0.42 1.09
N GLY A 197 -8.87 -0.16 0.74
CA GLY A 197 -9.47 1.18 0.79
C GLY A 197 -8.92 2.12 -0.30
N PHE A 198 -8.31 1.56 -1.36
CA PHE A 198 -7.73 2.33 -2.46
C PHE A 198 -8.75 2.69 -3.52
N PHE A 199 -9.75 1.82 -3.73
CA PHE A 199 -10.74 2.01 -4.79
C PHE A 199 -12.14 1.68 -4.27
N LYS A 200 -13.01 2.63 -4.34
CA LYS A 200 -14.45 2.54 -4.52
C LYS A 200 -14.79 3.16 -5.83
#